data_6d7f89c5d47a01a52b16686557193fb8
#
_entry.id   6d7f89c5d47a01a52b16686557193fb8
#
_cell.length_a   1.000
_cell.length_b   1.000
_cell.length_c   1.000
_cell.angle_alpha   90.00
_cell.angle_beta   90.00
_cell.angle_gamma   90.00
#
_symmetry.space_group_name_H-M   'P 1'
#
loop_
_entity.id
_entity.type
_entity.pdbx_description
1 polymer ?
#
loop_
_entity_poly.entity_id
_entity_poly.type
_entity_poly.pdbx_seq_one_letter_code
_entity_poly.pdbx_strand_id
1 'polypeptide(L)'
;MCIRDRGVPVPKDLPADVIALQQPLNHVYLVSSAVMDLVCQVDGLSHVTYTALKANDWYVQKAKEAMEDGTLVYAGKYSAPDYEQLLQGGCTFAIENTMITHNPEVKEKLEELGIRVMVERSSYEKHPLGRLEWIKLFGILFGKQQQADDYFNKQVKRVKPIMEKKSTGKKVAFFAVSSDGTITVRKPNDYVSAMIGLAGGIYSLGNYTDEEKNALSTMKMQMEDFYSAEIDADVLIYNGTIEGELTSIDELVKKNSLFADFQAVKSGQVYTTGSNFYQQSTGTCDFIEDLNQILTGEGDGTYRFLKQLQ
;
A
#
# COMPACT_ATOMS: atom_id res chain seq x y z
N MET A 1 -9.64 7.65 -20.39
CA MET A 1 -9.24 6.30 -20.84
C MET A 1 -10.48 5.60 -21.39
N CYS A 2 -10.37 4.93 -22.52
CA CYS A 2 -11.41 4.09 -23.10
C CYS A 2 -10.87 2.66 -23.22
N ILE A 3 -11.46 1.70 -22.50
CA ILE A 3 -11.03 0.30 -22.51
C ILE A 3 -12.01 -0.50 -23.36
N ARG A 4 -11.50 -1.33 -24.27
CA ARG A 4 -12.27 -2.15 -25.21
C ARG A 4 -11.73 -3.56 -25.25
N ASP A 5 -12.61 -4.52 -25.51
CA ASP A 5 -12.21 -5.90 -25.80
C ASP A 5 -11.40 -5.97 -27.09
N ARG A 6 -10.49 -6.94 -27.16
CA ARG A 6 -9.67 -7.16 -28.34
C ARG A 6 -10.57 -7.43 -29.56
N GLY A 7 -10.30 -6.72 -30.65
CA GLY A 7 -11.08 -6.82 -31.88
C GLY A 7 -12.33 -5.93 -31.93
N VAL A 8 -12.73 -5.29 -30.86
CA VAL A 8 -13.80 -4.28 -30.87
C VAL A 8 -13.23 -2.95 -31.33
N PRO A 9 -13.81 -2.34 -32.39
CA PRO A 9 -13.32 -1.07 -32.94
C PRO A 9 -13.31 0.05 -31.89
N VAL A 10 -12.27 0.86 -31.94
CA VAL A 10 -12.19 2.10 -31.11
C VAL A 10 -13.19 3.10 -31.69
N PRO A 11 -14.02 3.78 -30.88
CA PRO A 11 -14.90 4.84 -31.35
C PRO A 11 -14.12 5.93 -32.09
N LYS A 12 -14.70 6.41 -33.22
CA LYS A 12 -14.03 7.40 -34.09
C LYS A 12 -14.05 8.81 -33.49
N ASP A 13 -14.93 9.05 -32.56
CA ASP A 13 -15.25 10.35 -31.94
C ASP A 13 -14.68 10.50 -30.50
N LEU A 14 -13.62 9.73 -30.17
CA LEU A 14 -12.97 9.90 -28.92
C LEU A 14 -12.28 11.27 -28.83
N PRO A 15 -12.41 11.99 -27.69
CA PRO A 15 -11.61 13.18 -27.43
C PRO A 15 -10.11 12.89 -27.57
N ALA A 16 -9.34 13.89 -28.03
CA ALA A 16 -7.91 13.72 -28.33
C ALA A 16 -7.06 13.35 -27.08
N ASP A 17 -7.55 13.70 -25.89
CA ASP A 17 -6.92 13.37 -24.61
C ASP A 17 -7.32 11.99 -24.06
N VAL A 18 -8.19 11.26 -24.76
CA VAL A 18 -8.62 9.93 -24.34
C VAL A 18 -7.75 8.84 -24.97
N ILE A 19 -7.04 8.12 -24.11
CA ILE A 19 -6.26 6.95 -24.50
C ILE A 19 -7.20 5.75 -24.66
N ALA A 20 -7.21 5.15 -25.84
CA ALA A 20 -7.92 3.89 -26.12
C ALA A 20 -6.99 2.70 -25.83
N LEU A 21 -7.46 1.77 -25.02
CA LEU A 21 -6.76 0.54 -24.65
C LEU A 21 -7.59 -0.67 -25.08
N GLN A 22 -6.95 -1.66 -25.67
CA GLN A 22 -7.57 -2.95 -25.98
C GLN A 22 -7.11 -4.00 -24.97
N GLN A 23 -8.04 -4.53 -24.21
CA GLN A 23 -7.76 -5.58 -23.21
C GLN A 23 -7.73 -6.98 -23.87
N PRO A 24 -7.03 -7.96 -23.27
CA PRO A 24 -6.08 -7.77 -22.16
C PRO A 24 -4.81 -7.05 -22.64
N LEU A 25 -4.28 -6.17 -21.80
CA LEU A 25 -2.96 -5.59 -22.03
C LEU A 25 -1.89 -6.67 -21.84
N ASN A 26 -0.77 -6.55 -22.55
CA ASN A 26 0.37 -7.46 -22.44
C ASN A 26 1.66 -6.64 -22.50
N HIS A 27 2.76 -7.25 -22.06
CA HIS A 27 4.09 -6.64 -22.01
C HIS A 27 4.12 -5.31 -21.25
N VAL A 28 3.35 -5.27 -20.15
CA VAL A 28 3.21 -4.06 -19.32
C VAL A 28 4.48 -3.83 -18.50
N TYR A 29 4.91 -2.57 -18.42
CA TYR A 29 5.88 -2.10 -17.44
C TYR A 29 5.12 -1.62 -16.19
N LEU A 30 5.25 -2.37 -15.08
CA LEU A 30 4.59 -2.07 -13.82
C LEU A 30 5.59 -1.56 -12.79
N VAL A 31 5.48 -0.28 -12.46
CA VAL A 31 6.36 0.42 -11.53
C VAL A 31 5.84 0.40 -10.09
N SER A 32 4.52 0.51 -9.92
CA SER A 32 3.91 0.55 -8.59
C SER A 32 3.92 -0.81 -7.91
N SER A 33 4.69 -0.96 -6.84
CA SER A 33 4.79 -2.22 -6.08
C SER A 33 3.48 -2.62 -5.39
N ALA A 34 2.71 -1.64 -4.92
CA ALA A 34 1.40 -1.88 -4.31
C ALA A 34 0.36 -2.41 -5.32
N VAL A 35 0.49 -2.01 -6.59
CA VAL A 35 -0.36 -2.52 -7.69
C VAL A 35 0.00 -3.95 -8.07
N MET A 36 1.29 -4.31 -7.99
CA MET A 36 1.73 -5.68 -8.29
C MET A 36 0.99 -6.72 -7.45
N ASP A 37 0.76 -6.44 -6.18
CA ASP A 37 0.01 -7.34 -5.30
C ASP A 37 -1.44 -7.53 -5.77
N LEU A 38 -2.12 -6.43 -6.17
CA LEU A 38 -3.47 -6.49 -6.75
C LEU A 38 -3.51 -7.28 -8.06
N VAL A 39 -2.49 -7.08 -8.92
CA VAL A 39 -2.35 -7.81 -10.20
C VAL A 39 -2.12 -9.30 -9.96
N CYS A 40 -1.25 -9.64 -9.02
CA CYS A 40 -1.00 -11.04 -8.63
C CYS A 40 -2.24 -11.72 -8.07
N GLN A 41 -3.09 -10.95 -7.35
CA GLN A 41 -4.32 -11.47 -6.75
C GLN A 41 -5.38 -11.85 -7.78
N VAL A 42 -5.41 -11.19 -8.93
CA VAL A 42 -6.35 -11.50 -10.03
C VAL A 42 -5.74 -12.40 -11.11
N ASP A 43 -4.60 -13.03 -10.84
CA ASP A 43 -3.86 -13.84 -11.82
C ASP A 43 -3.49 -13.08 -13.11
N GLY A 44 -3.20 -11.78 -12.95
CA GLY A 44 -2.81 -10.87 -14.03
C GLY A 44 -1.30 -10.78 -14.29
N LEU A 45 -0.46 -11.44 -13.48
CA LEU A 45 0.99 -11.29 -13.53
C LEU A 45 1.59 -11.68 -14.89
N SER A 46 1.03 -12.66 -15.59
CA SER A 46 1.49 -13.07 -16.93
C SER A 46 1.39 -11.97 -18.00
N HIS A 47 0.66 -10.88 -17.72
CA HIS A 47 0.55 -9.72 -18.60
C HIS A 47 1.61 -8.65 -18.32
N VAL A 48 2.34 -8.76 -17.20
CA VAL A 48 3.38 -7.85 -16.76
C VAL A 48 4.74 -8.47 -17.08
N THR A 49 5.50 -7.86 -17.97
CA THR A 49 6.84 -8.35 -18.35
C THR A 49 7.95 -7.57 -17.65
N TYR A 50 7.69 -6.30 -17.32
CA TYR A 50 8.73 -5.40 -16.80
C TYR A 50 8.33 -4.77 -15.48
N THR A 51 9.33 -4.57 -14.61
CA THR A 51 9.16 -3.91 -13.31
C THR A 51 10.31 -2.99 -12.97
N ALA A 52 10.07 -2.05 -12.05
CA ALA A 52 11.07 -1.08 -11.56
C ALA A 52 11.78 -1.53 -10.27
N LEU A 53 11.43 -2.68 -9.72
CA LEU A 53 12.07 -3.26 -8.54
C LEU A 53 12.92 -4.49 -8.89
N LYS A 54 14.02 -4.66 -8.17
CA LYS A 54 14.84 -5.86 -8.25
C LYS A 54 14.24 -6.99 -7.42
N ALA A 55 14.64 -8.24 -7.67
CA ALA A 55 14.10 -9.41 -6.99
C ALA A 55 14.19 -9.33 -5.46
N ASN A 56 15.28 -8.79 -4.92
CA ASN A 56 15.47 -8.67 -3.46
C ASN A 56 14.61 -7.58 -2.81
N ASP A 57 14.03 -6.68 -3.60
CA ASP A 57 13.20 -5.58 -3.10
C ASP A 57 11.71 -5.98 -3.07
N TRP A 58 11.37 -7.19 -3.53
CA TRP A 58 10.01 -7.69 -3.55
C TRP A 58 9.64 -8.44 -2.28
N TYR A 59 8.53 -8.02 -1.68
CA TYR A 59 7.80 -8.75 -0.63
C TYR A 59 6.56 -9.47 -1.19
N VAL A 60 6.15 -9.17 -2.43
CA VAL A 60 5.11 -9.92 -3.15
C VAL A 60 5.75 -11.18 -3.72
N GLN A 61 5.50 -12.33 -3.08
CA GLN A 61 6.18 -13.60 -3.38
C GLN A 61 6.06 -14.03 -4.84
N LYS A 62 4.86 -13.92 -5.44
CA LYS A 62 4.65 -14.25 -6.87
C LYS A 62 5.51 -13.39 -7.81
N ALA A 63 5.71 -12.10 -7.47
CA ALA A 63 6.57 -11.22 -8.28
C ALA A 63 8.05 -11.60 -8.14
N LYS A 64 8.49 -11.97 -6.94
CA LYS A 64 9.85 -12.44 -6.70
C LYS A 64 10.13 -13.73 -7.46
N GLU A 65 9.24 -14.72 -7.39
CA GLU A 65 9.33 -15.99 -8.13
C GLU A 65 9.39 -15.75 -9.65
N ALA A 66 8.53 -14.86 -10.18
CA ALA A 66 8.52 -14.50 -11.59
C ALA A 66 9.82 -13.80 -12.05
N MET A 67 10.51 -13.10 -11.16
CA MET A 67 11.83 -12.54 -11.45
C MET A 67 12.93 -13.61 -11.43
N GLU A 68 12.81 -14.58 -10.53
CA GLU A 68 13.76 -15.70 -10.42
C GLU A 68 13.68 -16.64 -11.63
N ASP A 69 12.48 -16.84 -12.18
CA ASP A 69 12.26 -17.65 -13.40
C ASP A 69 12.41 -16.85 -14.70
N GLY A 70 12.62 -15.53 -14.63
CA GLY A 70 12.87 -14.65 -15.77
C GLY A 70 11.62 -14.21 -16.54
N THR A 71 10.42 -14.53 -16.08
CA THR A 71 9.16 -14.08 -16.71
C THR A 71 8.82 -12.61 -16.37
N LEU A 72 9.34 -12.10 -15.25
CA LEU A 72 9.30 -10.70 -14.87
C LEU A 72 10.73 -10.13 -14.84
N VAL A 73 10.98 -9.04 -15.57
CA VAL A 73 12.31 -8.49 -15.79
C VAL A 73 12.45 -7.09 -15.23
N TYR A 74 13.54 -6.79 -14.55
CA TYR A 74 13.87 -5.44 -14.11
C TYR A 74 14.25 -4.58 -15.32
N ALA A 75 13.50 -3.49 -15.57
CA ALA A 75 13.72 -2.57 -16.67
C ALA A 75 13.98 -1.12 -16.19
N GLY A 76 14.81 -0.98 -15.17
CA GLY A 76 15.18 0.32 -14.62
C GLY A 76 14.21 0.85 -13.58
N LYS A 77 14.63 1.91 -12.85
CA LYS A 77 13.80 2.61 -11.85
C LYS A 77 12.78 3.52 -12.54
N TYR A 78 11.73 3.90 -11.82
CA TYR A 78 10.73 4.89 -12.29
C TYR A 78 11.37 6.19 -12.84
N SER A 79 12.50 6.62 -12.27
CA SER A 79 13.23 7.83 -12.67
C SER A 79 14.26 7.61 -13.79
N ALA A 80 14.53 6.36 -14.17
CA ALA A 80 15.52 5.97 -15.19
C ALA A 80 15.17 4.60 -15.76
N PRO A 81 14.07 4.46 -16.54
CA PRO A 81 13.73 3.22 -17.21
C PRO A 81 14.74 2.85 -18.29
N ASP A 82 14.90 1.57 -18.56
CA ASP A 82 15.63 1.08 -19.72
C ASP A 82 14.70 1.12 -20.95
N TYR A 83 14.67 2.24 -21.62
CA TYR A 83 13.80 2.47 -22.79
C TYR A 83 14.06 1.49 -23.92
N GLU A 84 15.31 1.11 -24.13
CA GLU A 84 15.69 0.17 -25.20
C GLU A 84 15.11 -1.22 -24.91
N GLN A 85 15.27 -1.70 -23.69
CA GLN A 85 14.71 -2.98 -23.26
C GLN A 85 13.19 -3.00 -23.35
N LEU A 86 12.51 -1.91 -22.93
CA LEU A 86 11.07 -1.80 -23.01
C LEU A 86 10.58 -1.86 -24.46
N LEU A 87 11.24 -1.14 -25.39
CA LEU A 87 10.86 -1.12 -26.82
C LEU A 87 11.12 -2.45 -27.50
N GLN A 88 12.30 -3.04 -27.29
CA GLN A 88 12.65 -4.34 -27.88
C GLN A 88 11.71 -5.46 -27.43
N GLY A 89 11.22 -5.39 -26.19
CA GLY A 89 10.27 -6.37 -25.66
C GLY A 89 8.81 -6.05 -25.95
N GLY A 90 8.51 -5.03 -26.76
CA GLY A 90 7.16 -4.71 -27.20
C GLY A 90 6.28 -4.10 -26.10
N CYS A 91 6.85 -3.42 -25.12
CA CYS A 91 6.10 -2.69 -24.13
C CYS A 91 5.31 -1.55 -24.79
N THR A 92 4.01 -1.50 -24.53
CA THR A 92 3.13 -0.44 -25.06
C THR A 92 2.34 0.30 -23.99
N PHE A 93 2.49 -0.13 -22.74
CA PHE A 93 1.77 0.45 -21.60
C PHE A 93 2.60 0.38 -20.32
N ALA A 94 2.68 1.49 -19.62
CA ALA A 94 3.32 1.62 -18.32
C ALA A 94 2.30 2.00 -17.24
N ILE A 95 2.38 1.35 -16.09
CA ILE A 95 1.63 1.70 -14.88
C ILE A 95 2.62 2.28 -13.88
N GLU A 96 2.66 3.59 -13.84
CA GLU A 96 3.55 4.37 -12.99
C GLU A 96 2.89 4.67 -11.65
N ASN A 97 3.70 4.87 -10.62
CA ASN A 97 3.26 5.43 -9.36
C ASN A 97 3.36 6.96 -9.37
N THR A 98 2.87 7.61 -8.32
CA THR A 98 2.86 9.08 -8.22
C THR A 98 4.24 9.72 -8.10
N MET A 99 5.30 8.96 -7.82
CA MET A 99 6.67 9.46 -7.79
C MET A 99 7.15 9.93 -9.16
N ILE A 100 6.53 9.47 -10.24
CA ILE A 100 6.84 9.93 -11.61
C ILE A 100 6.61 11.43 -11.78
N THR A 101 5.79 12.07 -10.94
CA THR A 101 5.58 13.51 -10.96
C THR A 101 6.82 14.32 -10.60
N HIS A 102 7.81 13.71 -9.96
CA HIS A 102 9.13 14.32 -9.68
C HIS A 102 10.08 14.23 -10.88
N ASN A 103 9.74 13.40 -11.88
CA ASN A 103 10.52 13.19 -13.10
C ASN A 103 9.59 13.22 -14.33
N PRO A 104 8.90 14.34 -14.60
CA PRO A 104 7.89 14.41 -15.67
C PRO A 104 8.49 14.09 -17.05
N GLU A 105 9.76 14.39 -17.27
CA GLU A 105 10.52 14.08 -18.50
C GLU A 105 10.55 12.57 -18.80
N VAL A 106 10.51 11.72 -17.80
CA VAL A 106 10.48 10.26 -17.99
C VAL A 106 9.12 9.83 -18.58
N LYS A 107 8.02 10.39 -18.04
CA LYS A 107 6.69 10.15 -18.57
C LYS A 107 6.56 10.60 -20.02
N GLU A 108 7.02 11.84 -20.29
CA GLU A 108 7.02 12.42 -21.65
C GLU A 108 7.83 11.54 -22.60
N LYS A 109 9.00 11.06 -22.19
CA LYS A 109 9.84 10.18 -22.99
C LYS A 109 9.21 8.82 -23.29
N LEU A 110 8.54 8.19 -22.32
CA LEU A 110 7.79 6.97 -22.55
C LEU A 110 6.69 7.19 -23.60
N GLU A 111 5.93 8.29 -23.48
CA GLU A 111 4.85 8.64 -24.40
C GLU A 111 5.37 8.96 -25.82
N GLU A 112 6.48 9.67 -25.97
CA GLU A 112 7.17 9.91 -27.24
C GLU A 112 7.57 8.62 -27.96
N LEU A 113 7.96 7.60 -27.17
CA LEU A 113 8.33 6.28 -27.66
C LEU A 113 7.11 5.38 -27.94
N GLY A 114 5.89 5.90 -27.78
CA GLY A 114 4.65 5.16 -28.03
C GLY A 114 4.20 4.27 -26.87
N ILE A 115 4.85 4.33 -25.72
CA ILE A 115 4.45 3.64 -24.50
C ILE A 115 3.46 4.53 -23.76
N ARG A 116 2.22 4.13 -23.70
CA ARG A 116 1.15 4.89 -23.02
C ARG A 116 1.34 4.78 -21.52
N VAL A 117 1.19 5.89 -20.80
CA VAL A 117 1.44 5.94 -19.35
C VAL A 117 0.16 6.19 -18.57
N MET A 118 -0.13 5.32 -17.62
CA MET A 118 -1.13 5.52 -16.59
C MET A 118 -0.42 5.78 -15.26
N VAL A 119 -0.67 6.93 -14.65
CA VAL A 119 -0.24 7.18 -13.26
C VAL A 119 -1.34 6.70 -12.33
N GLU A 120 -1.08 5.60 -11.62
CA GLU A 120 -2.00 5.06 -10.64
C GLU A 120 -2.04 5.96 -9.40
N ARG A 121 -3.21 6.05 -8.77
CA ARG A 121 -3.44 6.93 -7.62
C ARG A 121 -4.13 6.22 -6.46
N SER A 122 -4.00 4.92 -6.36
CA SER A 122 -4.57 4.14 -5.25
C SER A 122 -4.08 4.64 -3.88
N SER A 123 -2.86 5.18 -3.83
CA SER A 123 -2.30 5.77 -2.62
C SER A 123 -2.98 7.06 -2.14
N TYR A 124 -3.78 7.71 -3.00
CA TYR A 124 -4.57 8.89 -2.64
C TYR A 124 -5.97 8.56 -2.12
N GLU A 125 -6.38 7.28 -2.23
CA GLU A 125 -7.64 6.85 -1.66
C GLU A 125 -7.58 6.92 -0.13
N LYS A 126 -8.48 7.71 0.44
CA LYS A 126 -8.57 7.87 1.89
C LYS A 126 -9.25 6.69 2.56
N HIS A 127 -10.20 6.06 1.86
CA HIS A 127 -10.92 4.91 2.37
C HIS A 127 -10.16 3.62 2.04
N PRO A 128 -9.83 2.75 3.02
CA PRO A 128 -9.03 1.54 2.80
C PRO A 128 -9.62 0.60 1.74
N LEU A 129 -10.94 0.42 1.75
CA LEU A 129 -11.61 -0.39 0.73
C LEU A 129 -11.61 0.28 -0.66
N GLY A 130 -11.55 1.62 -0.74
CA GLY A 130 -11.36 2.33 -2.00
C GLY A 130 -10.00 2.00 -2.62
N ARG A 131 -8.93 1.93 -1.82
CA ARG A 131 -7.62 1.45 -2.29
C ARG A 131 -7.68 0.04 -2.85
N LEU A 132 -8.36 -0.86 -2.14
CA LEU A 132 -8.53 -2.24 -2.58
C LEU A 132 -9.41 -2.33 -3.85
N GLU A 133 -10.39 -1.44 -4.01
CA GLU A 133 -11.30 -1.43 -5.16
C GLU A 133 -10.58 -1.17 -6.50
N TRP A 134 -9.40 -0.59 -6.48
CA TRP A 134 -8.55 -0.46 -7.68
C TRP A 134 -8.25 -1.80 -8.34
N ILE A 135 -8.36 -2.91 -7.62
CA ILE A 135 -8.25 -4.27 -8.18
C ILE A 135 -9.20 -4.48 -9.36
N LYS A 136 -10.39 -3.84 -9.36
CA LYS A 136 -11.38 -3.94 -10.44
C LYS A 136 -10.85 -3.30 -11.72
N LEU A 137 -10.16 -2.15 -11.63
CA LEU A 137 -9.53 -1.52 -12.79
C LEU A 137 -8.46 -2.45 -13.39
N PHE A 138 -7.60 -3.04 -12.56
CA PHE A 138 -6.58 -3.98 -13.04
C PHE A 138 -7.21 -5.26 -13.57
N GLY A 139 -8.29 -5.73 -12.97
CA GLY A 139 -9.10 -6.84 -13.51
C GLY A 139 -9.58 -6.56 -14.93
N ILE A 140 -10.09 -5.36 -15.19
CA ILE A 140 -10.52 -4.96 -16.56
C ILE A 140 -9.31 -4.88 -17.50
N LEU A 141 -8.21 -4.23 -17.09
CA LEU A 141 -7.02 -4.07 -17.94
C LEU A 141 -6.42 -5.41 -18.39
N PHE A 142 -6.48 -6.42 -17.55
CA PHE A 142 -5.89 -7.73 -17.79
C PHE A 142 -6.93 -8.81 -18.19
N GLY A 143 -8.20 -8.45 -18.42
CA GLY A 143 -9.23 -9.41 -18.77
C GLY A 143 -9.60 -10.38 -17.64
N LYS A 144 -9.48 -9.94 -16.41
CA LYS A 144 -9.71 -10.69 -15.16
C LYS A 144 -10.82 -10.06 -14.30
N GLN A 145 -11.78 -9.42 -14.92
CA GLN A 145 -12.82 -8.65 -14.24
C GLN A 145 -13.59 -9.47 -13.21
N GLN A 146 -14.01 -10.70 -13.57
CA GLN A 146 -14.77 -11.55 -12.64
C GLN A 146 -13.96 -11.89 -11.38
N GLN A 147 -12.68 -12.25 -11.55
CA GLN A 147 -11.80 -12.56 -10.41
C GLN A 147 -11.64 -11.35 -9.48
N ALA A 148 -11.52 -10.15 -10.07
CA ALA A 148 -11.39 -8.91 -9.30
C ALA A 148 -12.67 -8.56 -8.51
N ASP A 149 -13.83 -8.69 -9.14
CA ASP A 149 -15.13 -8.46 -8.51
C ASP A 149 -15.38 -9.46 -7.38
N ASP A 150 -15.13 -10.74 -7.63
CA ASP A 150 -15.31 -11.81 -6.63
C ASP A 150 -14.38 -11.59 -5.43
N TYR A 151 -13.10 -11.27 -5.69
CA TYR A 151 -12.14 -10.98 -4.63
C TYR A 151 -12.58 -9.77 -3.80
N PHE A 152 -12.86 -8.63 -4.43
CA PHE A 152 -13.27 -7.42 -3.74
C PHE A 152 -14.53 -7.65 -2.89
N ASN A 153 -15.55 -8.26 -3.47
CA ASN A 153 -16.81 -8.54 -2.77
C ASN A 153 -16.60 -9.48 -1.57
N LYS A 154 -15.72 -10.48 -1.70
CA LYS A 154 -15.34 -11.36 -0.60
C LYS A 154 -14.67 -10.59 0.54
N GLN A 155 -13.76 -9.67 0.23
CA GLN A 155 -13.06 -8.86 1.23
C GLN A 155 -14.02 -7.91 1.96
N VAL A 156 -14.89 -7.21 1.21
CA VAL A 156 -15.93 -6.35 1.80
C VAL A 156 -16.83 -7.15 2.74
N LYS A 157 -17.27 -8.34 2.33
CA LYS A 157 -18.11 -9.21 3.16
C LYS A 157 -17.42 -9.62 4.46
N ARG A 158 -16.10 -9.83 4.44
CA ARG A 158 -15.33 -10.18 5.66
C ARG A 158 -15.33 -9.05 6.68
N VAL A 159 -15.04 -7.82 6.25
CA VAL A 159 -14.85 -6.69 7.19
C VAL A 159 -16.13 -5.94 7.53
N LYS A 160 -17.19 -6.09 6.72
CA LYS A 160 -18.48 -5.42 6.96
C LYS A 160 -19.02 -5.58 8.39
N PRO A 161 -19.06 -6.81 8.97
CA PRO A 161 -19.53 -6.99 10.35
C PRO A 161 -18.69 -6.26 11.39
N ILE A 162 -17.38 -6.07 11.12
CA ILE A 162 -16.48 -5.32 12.00
C ILE A 162 -16.82 -3.83 11.92
N MET A 163 -16.95 -3.31 10.70
CA MET A 163 -17.23 -1.89 10.43
C MET A 163 -18.59 -1.41 11.00
N GLU A 164 -19.54 -2.35 11.19
CA GLU A 164 -20.87 -2.07 11.76
C GLU A 164 -20.88 -2.10 13.30
N LYS A 165 -19.78 -2.58 13.94
CA LYS A 165 -19.65 -2.57 15.40
C LYS A 165 -19.41 -1.15 15.93
N LYS A 166 -19.80 -0.94 17.20
CA LYS A 166 -19.43 0.29 17.91
C LYS A 166 -17.93 0.35 18.18
N SER A 167 -17.38 1.56 18.18
CA SER A 167 -16.00 1.78 18.58
C SER A 167 -15.75 1.24 20.00
N THR A 168 -14.59 0.64 20.21
CA THR A 168 -14.12 0.18 21.52
C THR A 168 -13.70 1.32 22.45
N GLY A 169 -13.50 2.52 21.89
CA GLY A 169 -12.94 3.67 22.58
C GLY A 169 -11.43 3.61 22.80
N LYS A 170 -10.77 2.49 22.44
CA LYS A 170 -9.33 2.32 22.63
C LYS A 170 -8.53 3.18 21.65
N LYS A 171 -7.50 3.83 22.16
CA LYS A 171 -6.55 4.67 21.41
C LYS A 171 -5.45 3.82 20.80
N VAL A 172 -5.16 4.06 19.52
CA VAL A 172 -4.13 3.34 18.76
C VAL A 172 -3.16 4.35 18.16
N ALA A 173 -1.88 4.22 18.47
CA ALA A 173 -0.79 4.93 17.82
C ALA A 173 -0.17 4.08 16.72
N PHE A 174 0.11 4.69 15.55
CA PHE A 174 0.82 4.07 14.43
C PHE A 174 2.02 4.94 14.06
N PHE A 175 3.24 4.42 14.21
CA PHE A 175 4.45 5.22 14.11
C PHE A 175 5.67 4.42 13.67
N ALA A 176 6.73 5.14 13.28
CA ALA A 176 8.09 4.62 13.14
C ALA A 176 9.07 5.57 13.81
N VAL A 177 10.23 5.05 14.21
CA VAL A 177 11.34 5.83 14.80
C VAL A 177 12.48 5.80 13.79
N SER A 178 12.81 6.95 13.23
CA SER A 178 13.95 7.11 12.31
C SER A 178 15.29 7.00 13.05
N SER A 179 16.37 6.77 12.32
CA SER A 179 17.72 6.65 12.88
C SER A 179 18.22 7.90 13.63
N ASP A 180 17.66 9.07 13.31
CA ASP A 180 17.92 10.34 13.99
C ASP A 180 17.03 10.56 15.23
N GLY A 181 16.19 9.59 15.61
CA GLY A 181 15.25 9.68 16.72
C GLY A 181 13.93 10.37 16.42
N THR A 182 13.75 10.91 15.20
CA THR A 182 12.49 11.54 14.78
C THR A 182 11.38 10.50 14.65
N ILE A 183 10.20 10.83 15.17
CA ILE A 183 9.01 9.99 15.03
C ILE A 183 8.26 10.34 13.74
N THR A 184 8.01 9.33 12.92
CA THR A 184 7.15 9.46 11.74
C THR A 184 5.79 8.83 12.04
N VAL A 185 4.72 9.61 11.91
CA VAL A 185 3.33 9.19 12.14
C VAL A 185 2.48 9.43 10.90
N ARG A 186 1.27 8.85 10.86
CA ARG A 186 0.33 9.08 9.76
C ARG A 186 -0.50 10.34 10.01
N LYS A 187 -0.87 11.03 8.94
CA LYS A 187 -1.81 12.16 9.05
C LYS A 187 -3.23 11.69 9.40
N PRO A 188 -4.04 12.51 10.08
CA PRO A 188 -5.37 12.12 10.56
C PRO A 188 -6.31 11.56 9.48
N ASN A 189 -6.20 12.02 8.25
CA ASN A 189 -7.07 11.62 7.13
C ASN A 189 -6.41 10.61 6.18
N ASP A 190 -5.38 9.91 6.66
CA ASP A 190 -4.72 8.87 5.89
C ASP A 190 -5.49 7.54 5.96
N TYR A 191 -5.23 6.65 4.98
CA TYR A 191 -5.91 5.36 4.93
C TYR A 191 -5.58 4.45 6.12
N VAL A 192 -4.39 4.58 6.75
CA VAL A 192 -4.03 3.79 7.95
C VAL A 192 -4.85 4.26 9.14
N SER A 193 -4.98 5.57 9.34
CA SER A 193 -5.86 6.11 10.38
C SER A 193 -7.33 5.68 10.16
N ALA A 194 -7.76 5.62 8.90
CA ALA A 194 -9.08 5.10 8.55
C ALA A 194 -9.21 3.59 8.83
N MET A 195 -8.18 2.77 8.57
CA MET A 195 -8.19 1.33 8.93
C MET A 195 -8.36 1.12 10.43
N ILE A 196 -7.67 1.95 11.25
CA ILE A 196 -7.81 1.92 12.71
C ILE A 196 -9.26 2.20 13.12
N GLY A 197 -9.88 3.22 12.52
CA GLY A 197 -11.29 3.54 12.75
C GLY A 197 -12.24 2.41 12.35
N LEU A 198 -12.03 1.80 11.16
CA LEU A 198 -12.83 0.67 10.67
C LEU A 198 -12.68 -0.58 11.56
N ALA A 199 -11.52 -0.78 12.17
CA ALA A 199 -11.29 -1.85 13.14
C ALA A 199 -11.97 -1.61 14.50
N GLY A 200 -12.54 -0.43 14.73
CA GLY A 200 -13.22 -0.05 15.98
C GLY A 200 -12.31 0.68 16.98
N GLY A 201 -11.10 1.08 16.57
CA GLY A 201 -10.19 1.90 17.37
C GLY A 201 -10.37 3.39 17.15
N ILE A 202 -9.63 4.19 17.91
CA ILE A 202 -9.48 5.63 17.73
C ILE A 202 -8.02 5.90 17.39
N TYR A 203 -7.75 6.43 16.19
CA TYR A 203 -6.40 6.90 15.89
C TYR A 203 -6.07 8.08 16.81
N SER A 204 -5.08 7.91 17.67
CA SER A 204 -4.80 8.83 18.77
C SER A 204 -4.46 10.25 18.31
N LEU A 205 -3.74 10.39 17.18
CA LEU A 205 -3.44 11.68 16.55
C LEU A 205 -4.54 12.19 15.61
N GLY A 206 -5.76 11.65 15.69
CA GLY A 206 -6.88 12.01 14.81
C GLY A 206 -7.26 13.51 14.79
N ASN A 207 -6.99 14.22 15.86
CA ASN A 207 -7.22 15.66 16.00
C ASN A 207 -5.94 16.50 15.88
N TYR A 208 -4.78 15.86 15.59
CA TYR A 208 -3.53 16.59 15.47
C TYR A 208 -3.54 17.42 14.18
N THR A 209 -3.18 18.69 14.30
CA THR A 209 -3.11 19.60 13.15
C THR A 209 -1.67 19.66 12.66
N ASP A 210 -1.43 19.15 11.45
CA ASP A 210 -0.16 19.31 10.75
C ASP A 210 -0.04 20.76 10.26
N GLU A 211 0.98 21.47 10.71
CA GLU A 211 1.28 22.81 10.25
C GLU A 211 1.82 22.84 8.80
N GLU A 212 2.40 21.71 8.36
CA GLU A 212 2.91 21.58 6.99
C GLU A 212 1.78 21.20 6.02
N LYS A 213 1.36 22.17 5.22
CA LYS A 213 0.40 21.96 4.12
C LYS A 213 1.10 21.29 2.93
N ASN A 214 1.52 20.04 3.10
CA ASN A 214 2.08 19.23 2.01
C ASN A 214 1.16 18.05 1.66
N ALA A 215 1.37 17.45 0.49
CA ALA A 215 0.59 16.31 0.00
C ALA A 215 1.02 14.96 0.61
N LEU A 216 1.96 14.94 1.55
CA LEU A 216 2.45 13.72 2.17
C LEU A 216 1.38 13.11 3.08
N SER A 217 1.36 11.79 3.15
CA SER A 217 0.47 11.02 4.03
C SER A 217 1.01 10.86 5.45
N THR A 218 2.23 11.30 5.68
CA THR A 218 2.94 11.24 6.96
C THR A 218 3.36 12.64 7.43
N MET A 219 3.59 12.76 8.72
CA MET A 219 4.21 13.92 9.34
C MET A 219 5.30 13.47 10.31
N LYS A 220 6.23 14.36 10.60
CA LYS A 220 7.31 14.14 11.56
C LYS A 220 7.02 14.89 12.84
N MET A 221 7.40 14.32 13.98
CA MET A 221 7.32 14.96 15.28
C MET A 221 8.50 14.57 16.17
N GLN A 222 8.80 15.40 17.16
CA GLN A 222 9.84 15.09 18.15
C GLN A 222 9.34 14.02 19.13
N MET A 223 10.25 13.29 19.73
CA MET A 223 9.90 12.23 20.68
C MET A 223 9.11 12.75 21.89
N GLU A 224 9.43 13.96 22.36
CA GLU A 224 8.76 14.58 23.50
C GLU A 224 7.29 14.91 23.19
N ASP A 225 7.01 15.37 21.96
CA ASP A 225 5.64 15.65 21.49
C ASP A 225 4.86 14.34 21.36
N PHE A 226 5.49 13.32 20.76
CA PHE A 226 4.90 11.99 20.63
C PHE A 226 4.63 11.37 22.01
N TYR A 227 5.57 11.47 22.94
CA TYR A 227 5.41 11.01 24.31
C TYR A 227 4.20 11.68 24.99
N SER A 228 4.11 13.00 24.90
CA SER A 228 3.01 13.76 25.50
C SER A 228 1.64 13.40 24.90
N ALA A 229 1.60 13.07 23.61
CA ALA A 229 0.34 12.74 22.90
C ALA A 229 -0.10 11.28 23.09
N GLU A 230 0.85 10.36 23.27
CA GLU A 230 0.62 8.91 23.10
C GLU A 230 0.96 8.06 24.32
N ILE A 231 1.39 8.66 25.43
CA ILE A 231 1.78 7.92 26.65
C ILE A 231 0.63 7.05 27.18
N ASP A 232 -0.61 7.47 27.00
CA ASP A 232 -1.84 6.80 27.42
C ASP A 232 -2.50 5.99 26.28
N ALA A 233 -1.85 5.80 25.12
CA ALA A 233 -2.36 4.94 24.07
C ALA A 233 -2.51 3.49 24.57
N ASP A 234 -3.66 2.87 24.20
CA ASP A 234 -3.96 1.49 24.60
C ASP A 234 -3.15 0.48 23.77
N VAL A 235 -2.85 0.82 22.51
CA VAL A 235 -2.14 -0.03 21.57
C VAL A 235 -1.12 0.79 20.80
N LEU A 236 0.12 0.30 20.71
CA LEU A 236 1.17 0.82 19.85
C LEU A 236 1.39 -0.10 18.66
N ILE A 237 1.42 0.45 17.44
CA ILE A 237 1.77 -0.27 16.22
C ILE A 237 2.99 0.38 15.60
N TYR A 238 4.11 -0.33 15.63
CA TYR A 238 5.35 0.08 14.98
C TYR A 238 5.30 -0.24 13.49
N ASN A 239 5.61 0.74 12.64
CA ASN A 239 5.68 0.55 11.21
C ASN A 239 7.04 -0.01 10.78
N GLY A 240 7.13 -1.32 10.57
CA GLY A 240 8.35 -2.02 10.21
C GLY A 240 8.86 -1.77 8.79
N THR A 241 8.15 -1.01 7.96
CA THR A 241 8.57 -0.76 6.56
C THR A 241 9.63 0.32 6.41
N ILE A 242 9.83 1.18 7.41
CA ILE A 242 10.71 2.35 7.28
C ILE A 242 12.13 2.01 7.75
N GLU A 243 12.26 1.52 8.98
CA GLU A 243 13.56 1.26 9.63
C GLU A 243 13.75 -0.24 9.96
N GLY A 244 12.98 -1.10 9.31
CA GLY A 244 12.97 -2.55 9.57
C GLY A 244 11.99 -2.95 10.67
N GLU A 245 11.70 -4.25 10.73
CA GLU A 245 10.81 -4.84 11.74
C GLU A 245 11.49 -4.87 13.10
N LEU A 246 10.73 -4.62 14.15
CA LEU A 246 11.14 -4.92 15.52
C LEU A 246 10.71 -6.34 15.90
N THR A 247 11.49 -7.01 16.72
CA THR A 247 11.21 -8.37 17.21
C THR A 247 10.82 -8.40 18.68
N SER A 248 11.15 -7.35 19.45
CA SER A 248 10.86 -7.27 20.86
C SER A 248 10.58 -5.83 21.33
N ILE A 249 9.92 -5.72 22.49
CA ILE A 249 9.70 -4.45 23.19
C ILE A 249 11.05 -3.82 23.58
N ASP A 250 12.03 -4.62 23.95
CA ASP A 250 13.38 -4.13 24.29
C ASP A 250 14.05 -3.40 23.12
N GLU A 251 13.82 -3.85 21.88
CA GLU A 251 14.34 -3.15 20.70
C GLU A 251 13.67 -1.79 20.52
N LEU A 252 12.38 -1.68 20.80
CA LEU A 252 11.68 -0.39 20.77
C LEU A 252 12.24 0.56 21.85
N VAL A 253 12.41 0.08 23.09
CA VAL A 253 12.97 0.85 24.21
C VAL A 253 14.41 1.27 23.94
N LYS A 254 15.21 0.46 23.23
CA LYS A 254 16.56 0.83 22.79
C LYS A 254 16.59 1.99 21.81
N LYS A 255 15.54 2.15 20.97
CA LYS A 255 15.44 3.31 20.08
C LYS A 255 15.24 4.62 20.85
N ASN A 256 14.45 4.60 21.92
CA ASN A 256 14.31 5.69 22.88
C ASN A 256 13.77 5.16 24.22
N SER A 257 14.47 5.43 25.32
CA SER A 257 14.12 4.94 26.66
C SER A 257 12.75 5.42 27.18
N LEU A 258 12.22 6.53 26.66
CA LEU A 258 10.90 7.04 27.02
C LEU A 258 9.78 6.03 26.69
N PHE A 259 9.97 5.14 25.71
CA PHE A 259 8.98 4.12 25.39
C PHE A 259 8.65 3.20 26.57
N ALA A 260 9.58 3.00 27.52
CA ALA A 260 9.32 2.19 28.70
C ALA A 260 8.17 2.72 29.58
N ASP A 261 7.85 4.01 29.48
CA ASP A 261 6.80 4.65 30.26
C ASP A 261 5.41 4.56 29.66
N PHE A 262 5.31 4.19 28.38
CA PHE A 262 4.02 4.10 27.67
C PHE A 262 3.12 3.01 28.27
N GLN A 263 1.83 3.30 28.39
CA GLN A 263 0.84 2.36 28.91
C GLN A 263 0.81 1.06 28.10
N ALA A 264 0.83 1.15 26.78
CA ALA A 264 0.82 -0.01 25.90
C ALA A 264 2.08 -0.89 26.08
N VAL A 265 3.26 -0.30 26.34
CA VAL A 265 4.48 -1.05 26.62
C VAL A 265 4.36 -1.79 27.95
N LYS A 266 3.90 -1.11 29.01
CA LYS A 266 3.69 -1.71 30.32
C LYS A 266 2.66 -2.84 30.32
N SER A 267 1.68 -2.80 29.40
CA SER A 267 0.63 -3.81 29.27
C SER A 267 0.92 -4.86 28.18
N GLY A 268 2.06 -4.77 27.48
CA GLY A 268 2.43 -5.68 26.40
C GLY A 268 1.56 -5.54 25.14
N GLN A 269 0.89 -4.40 24.96
CA GLN A 269 0.03 -4.13 23.80
C GLN A 269 0.82 -3.39 22.70
N VAL A 270 1.95 -3.96 22.32
CA VAL A 270 2.84 -3.42 21.29
C VAL A 270 2.93 -4.40 20.13
N TYR A 271 2.69 -3.90 18.92
CA TYR A 271 2.65 -4.67 17.69
C TYR A 271 3.56 -4.04 16.64
N THR A 272 3.92 -4.81 15.62
CA THR A 272 4.64 -4.32 14.45
C THR A 272 3.97 -4.78 13.17
N THR A 273 4.09 -3.97 12.10
CA THR A 273 3.84 -4.45 10.74
C THR A 273 5.09 -5.11 10.18
N GLY A 274 4.93 -6.02 9.22
CA GLY A 274 6.05 -6.49 8.41
C GLY A 274 6.57 -5.42 7.44
N SER A 275 7.77 -5.62 6.92
CA SER A 275 8.37 -4.78 5.86
C SER A 275 7.55 -4.77 4.56
N ASN A 276 6.64 -5.73 4.40
CA ASN A 276 5.73 -5.89 3.27
C ASN A 276 4.51 -4.94 3.28
N PHE A 277 4.26 -4.21 4.37
CA PHE A 277 3.03 -3.44 4.60
C PHE A 277 2.61 -2.55 3.41
N TYR A 278 3.55 -1.85 2.78
CA TYR A 278 3.23 -0.97 1.66
C TYR A 278 3.11 -1.68 0.31
N GLN A 279 3.64 -2.89 0.17
CA GLN A 279 3.53 -3.66 -1.06
C GLN A 279 2.29 -4.56 -1.09
N GLN A 280 1.79 -5.01 0.07
CA GLN A 280 0.64 -5.91 0.16
C GLN A 280 -0.67 -5.15 0.35
N SER A 281 -1.16 -4.54 -0.73
CA SER A 281 -2.46 -3.84 -0.73
C SER A 281 -3.64 -4.76 -0.41
N THR A 282 -3.52 -6.05 -0.70
CA THR A 282 -4.52 -7.08 -0.37
C THR A 282 -4.62 -7.37 1.13
N GLY A 283 -3.59 -7.03 1.91
CA GLY A 283 -3.57 -7.17 3.37
C GLY A 283 -4.42 -6.17 4.14
N THR A 284 -5.06 -5.22 3.46
CA THR A 284 -5.91 -4.19 4.08
C THR A 284 -6.98 -4.77 5.02
N CYS A 285 -7.70 -5.81 4.57
CA CYS A 285 -8.74 -6.43 5.38
C CYS A 285 -8.18 -7.29 6.50
N ASP A 286 -7.02 -7.92 6.29
CA ASP A 286 -6.33 -8.69 7.32
C ASP A 286 -5.87 -7.77 8.45
N PHE A 287 -5.33 -6.58 8.14
CA PHE A 287 -4.99 -5.57 9.14
C PHE A 287 -6.20 -5.13 9.97
N ILE A 288 -7.36 -4.89 9.32
CA ILE A 288 -8.60 -4.49 10.01
C ILE A 288 -9.08 -5.60 10.94
N GLU A 289 -9.05 -6.86 10.49
CA GLU A 289 -9.43 -8.02 11.31
C GLU A 289 -8.50 -8.21 12.50
N ASP A 290 -7.18 -8.21 12.28
CA ASP A 290 -6.18 -8.36 13.33
C ASP A 290 -6.34 -7.29 14.40
N LEU A 291 -6.43 -6.02 13.96
CA LEU A 291 -6.60 -4.92 14.89
C LEU A 291 -7.93 -4.99 15.64
N ASN A 292 -9.02 -5.41 15.00
CA ASN A 292 -10.29 -5.60 15.69
C ASN A 292 -10.18 -6.68 16.78
N GLN A 293 -9.49 -7.81 16.52
CA GLN A 293 -9.23 -8.84 17.54
C GLN A 293 -8.43 -8.26 18.72
N ILE A 294 -7.38 -7.48 18.43
CA ILE A 294 -6.55 -6.83 19.46
C ILE A 294 -7.39 -5.87 20.31
N LEU A 295 -8.23 -5.07 19.68
CA LEU A 295 -9.03 -4.05 20.37
C LEU A 295 -10.15 -4.66 21.20
N THR A 296 -10.81 -5.72 20.73
CA THR A 296 -11.92 -6.37 21.43
C THR A 296 -11.46 -7.42 22.42
N GLY A 297 -10.27 -8.01 22.23
CA GLY A 297 -9.84 -9.21 22.92
C GLY A 297 -10.59 -10.46 22.46
N GLU A 298 -11.37 -10.36 21.37
CA GLU A 298 -12.08 -11.47 20.75
C GLU A 298 -11.19 -12.11 19.68
N GLY A 299 -11.05 -13.43 19.69
CA GLY A 299 -10.24 -14.17 18.73
C GLY A 299 -9.26 -15.13 19.42
N ASP A 300 -8.49 -15.85 18.63
CA ASP A 300 -7.52 -16.84 19.11
C ASP A 300 -6.09 -16.29 19.30
N GLY A 301 -5.89 -15.00 19.08
CA GLY A 301 -4.57 -14.35 19.16
C GLY A 301 -3.68 -14.65 17.95
N THR A 302 -4.24 -15.24 16.89
CA THR A 302 -3.52 -15.46 15.64
C THR A 302 -3.74 -14.28 14.71
N TYR A 303 -2.67 -13.56 14.42
CA TYR A 303 -2.69 -12.40 13.54
C TYR A 303 -2.03 -12.74 12.20
N ARG A 304 -2.60 -12.23 11.11
CA ARG A 304 -2.10 -12.48 9.75
C ARG A 304 -1.15 -11.40 9.27
N PHE A 305 -1.36 -10.19 9.73
CA PHE A 305 -0.69 -9.00 9.25
C PHE A 305 0.09 -8.26 10.33
N LEU A 306 -0.44 -8.20 11.55
CA LEU A 306 0.23 -7.64 12.72
C LEU A 306 0.98 -8.74 13.48
N LYS A 307 2.11 -8.36 14.09
CA LYS A 307 2.90 -9.24 14.96
C LYS A 307 3.03 -8.59 16.32
N GLN A 308 2.70 -9.30 17.40
CA GLN A 308 2.91 -8.79 18.75
C GLN A 308 4.40 -8.85 19.11
N LEU A 309 4.94 -7.77 19.66
CA LEU A 309 6.30 -7.75 20.22
C LEU A 309 6.30 -8.37 21.62
N GLN A 310 7.35 -9.14 21.90
CA GLN A 310 7.52 -9.81 23.20
C GLN A 310 8.61 -9.14 24.05
#